data_32a135873ffb0e789fe7e9ee809ad070
#
_entry.id   32a135873ffb0e789fe7e9ee809ad070
#
_cell.length_a   1.000
_cell.length_b   1.000
_cell.length_c   1.000
_cell.angle_alpha   90.00
_cell.angle_beta   90.00
_cell.angle_gamma   90.00
#
_symmetry.space_group_name_H-M   'P 1'
#
loop_
_entity.id
_entity.type
_entity.pdbx_description
1 polymer ?
#
loop_
_entity_poly.entity_id
_entity_poly.type
_entity_poly.pdbx_seq_one_letter_code
_entity_poly.pdbx_strand_id
1 'polypeptide(L)'
;MPYRVVEDFEERVAAYAGAKHAVAVESCTAALFLSCVYRKVGDVFIPKRTYPGVPCSIIHARGRVNFTDQEWAGTYELAPWGIVDGALRFRRDMYHGGFHCLSFHIKKLLPMGRGGMILTDDETARDWFRLARFDGRHPVTLKDDNFTMLGWNVYMTPDQAARGIQLFELIKNKLLADLSVEEQGYPDLSQYAIYSRGSDRRSR
;
A
#
# COMPACT_ATOMS: atom_id res chain seq x y z
N MET A 1 10.37 -15.64 17.32
CA MET A 1 10.83 -15.40 15.94
C MET A 1 10.97 -13.89 15.73
N PRO A 2 12.00 -13.40 15.01
CA PRO A 2 12.26 -11.95 14.92
C PRO A 2 11.13 -11.14 14.26
N TYR A 3 10.30 -11.77 13.40
CA TYR A 3 9.18 -11.09 12.73
C TYR A 3 7.88 -11.06 13.54
N ARG A 4 7.80 -11.61 14.74
CA ARG A 4 6.57 -11.58 15.58
C ARG A 4 6.10 -10.15 15.86
N VAL A 5 7.02 -9.21 16.03
CA VAL A 5 6.69 -7.79 16.24
C VAL A 5 6.02 -7.16 15.01
N VAL A 6 6.32 -7.65 13.80
CA VAL A 6 5.64 -7.20 12.57
C VAL A 6 4.19 -7.71 12.56
N GLU A 7 3.98 -8.98 12.93
CA GLU A 7 2.64 -9.57 13.07
C GLU A 7 1.82 -8.83 14.13
N ASP A 8 2.40 -8.54 15.30
CA ASP A 8 1.74 -7.76 16.36
C ASP A 8 1.32 -6.36 15.87
N PHE A 9 2.13 -5.71 15.02
CA PHE A 9 1.79 -4.43 14.44
C PHE A 9 0.66 -4.56 13.40
N GLU A 10 0.71 -5.58 12.54
CA GLU A 10 -0.35 -5.91 11.58
C GLU A 10 -1.70 -6.12 12.29
N GLU A 11 -1.74 -6.93 13.34
CA GLU A 11 -2.96 -7.22 14.11
C GLU A 11 -3.56 -5.95 14.73
N ARG A 12 -2.73 -5.07 15.33
CA ARG A 12 -3.18 -3.80 15.93
C ARG A 12 -3.76 -2.85 14.89
N VAL A 13 -3.11 -2.71 13.74
CA VAL A 13 -3.58 -1.81 12.67
C VAL A 13 -4.84 -2.37 12.02
N ALA A 14 -4.91 -3.67 11.76
CA ALA A 14 -6.11 -4.34 11.23
C ALA A 14 -7.32 -4.09 12.14
N ALA A 15 -7.18 -4.40 13.44
CA ALA A 15 -8.25 -4.20 14.43
C ALA A 15 -8.67 -2.72 14.56
N TYR A 16 -7.73 -1.81 14.48
CA TYR A 16 -8.01 -0.36 14.57
C TYR A 16 -8.75 0.15 13.34
N ALA A 17 -8.33 -0.28 12.16
CA ALA A 17 -8.92 0.17 10.89
C ALA A 17 -10.22 -0.55 10.52
N GLY A 18 -10.57 -1.66 11.20
CA GLY A 18 -11.78 -2.45 10.95
C GLY A 18 -11.63 -3.48 9.83
N ALA A 19 -10.41 -3.90 9.50
CA ALA A 19 -10.12 -4.96 8.54
C ALA A 19 -9.86 -6.29 9.26
N LYS A 20 -10.09 -7.43 8.58
CA LYS A 20 -9.73 -8.74 9.15
C LYS A 20 -8.23 -8.97 9.18
N HIS A 21 -7.53 -8.46 8.17
CA HIS A 21 -6.09 -8.69 7.99
C HIS A 21 -5.37 -7.40 7.59
N ALA A 22 -4.10 -7.34 8.00
CA ALA A 22 -3.16 -6.35 7.51
C ALA A 22 -1.85 -7.04 7.10
N VAL A 23 -1.18 -6.52 6.09
CA VAL A 23 0.14 -6.99 5.64
C VAL A 23 1.08 -5.81 5.56
N ALA A 24 2.08 -5.78 6.45
CA ALA A 24 3.05 -4.70 6.52
C ALA A 24 4.09 -4.81 5.39
N VAL A 25 4.37 -3.67 4.77
CA VAL A 25 5.35 -3.53 3.69
C VAL A 25 6.22 -2.29 3.94
N GLU A 26 7.30 -2.15 3.18
CA GLU A 26 8.26 -1.05 3.37
C GLU A 26 7.72 0.35 3.05
N SER A 27 6.63 0.46 2.27
CA SER A 27 6.02 1.75 1.87
C SER A 27 4.61 1.58 1.30
N CYS A 28 3.81 2.66 1.28
CA CYS A 28 2.54 2.67 0.57
C CYS A 28 2.70 2.40 -0.93
N THR A 29 3.78 2.88 -1.54
CA THR A 29 4.12 2.60 -2.95
C THR A 29 4.27 1.09 -3.20
N ALA A 30 4.95 0.37 -2.30
CA ALA A 30 5.05 -1.08 -2.35
C ALA A 30 3.67 -1.76 -2.14
N ALA A 31 2.84 -1.24 -1.22
CA ALA A 31 1.49 -1.72 -1.00
C ALA A 31 0.62 -1.61 -2.27
N LEU A 32 0.62 -0.44 -2.91
CA LEU A 32 -0.09 -0.19 -4.16
C LEU A 32 0.44 -1.08 -5.30
N PHE A 33 1.76 -1.19 -5.42
CA PHE A 33 2.38 -2.05 -6.44
C PHE A 33 1.96 -3.50 -6.29
N LEU A 34 2.11 -4.10 -5.10
CA LEU A 34 1.72 -5.50 -4.86
C LEU A 34 0.22 -5.72 -5.08
N SER A 35 -0.63 -4.76 -4.68
CA SER A 35 -2.06 -4.81 -4.92
C SER A 35 -2.40 -4.80 -6.40
N CYS A 36 -1.73 -3.94 -7.19
CA CYS A 36 -1.86 -3.90 -8.65
C CYS A 36 -1.40 -5.22 -9.30
N VAL A 37 -0.30 -5.80 -8.84
CA VAL A 37 0.20 -7.10 -9.34
C VAL A 37 -0.80 -8.20 -9.04
N TYR A 38 -1.30 -8.29 -7.80
CA TYR A 38 -2.27 -9.32 -7.40
C TYR A 38 -3.55 -9.25 -8.25
N ARG A 39 -4.08 -8.04 -8.44
CA ARG A 39 -5.28 -7.81 -9.27
C ARG A 39 -5.02 -7.96 -10.77
N LYS A 40 -3.76 -8.01 -11.23
CA LYS A 40 -3.36 -8.03 -12.66
C LYS A 40 -4.00 -6.86 -13.41
N VAL A 41 -3.86 -5.67 -12.86
CA VAL A 41 -4.55 -4.46 -13.34
C VAL A 41 -4.28 -4.17 -14.82
N GLY A 42 -5.31 -3.75 -15.54
CA GLY A 42 -5.26 -3.23 -16.90
C GLY A 42 -5.31 -1.70 -16.92
N ASP A 43 -6.39 -1.12 -17.43
CA ASP A 43 -6.65 0.32 -17.36
C ASP A 43 -7.03 0.70 -15.92
N VAL A 44 -6.34 1.71 -15.38
CA VAL A 44 -6.54 2.19 -14.01
C VAL A 44 -6.78 3.69 -14.04
N PHE A 45 -7.90 4.12 -13.46
CA PHE A 45 -8.28 5.53 -13.37
C PHE A 45 -7.87 6.08 -12.00
N ILE A 46 -7.12 7.20 -11.99
CA ILE A 46 -6.63 7.86 -10.78
C ILE A 46 -6.72 9.38 -10.93
N PRO A 47 -6.82 10.13 -9.81
CA PRO A 47 -6.72 11.58 -9.84
C PRO A 47 -5.39 12.04 -10.44
N LYS A 48 -5.41 13.08 -11.29
CA LYS A 48 -4.20 13.65 -11.87
C LYS A 48 -3.29 14.33 -10.84
N ARG A 49 -3.85 14.78 -9.71
CA ARG A 49 -3.11 15.34 -8.58
C ARG A 49 -2.99 14.31 -7.48
N THR A 50 -1.92 13.53 -7.53
CA THR A 50 -1.59 12.49 -6.55
C THR A 50 -0.07 12.33 -6.43
N TYR A 51 0.38 11.45 -5.52
CA TYR A 51 1.79 11.18 -5.33
C TYR A 51 2.39 10.44 -6.54
N PRO A 52 3.57 10.84 -7.06
CA PRO A 52 4.18 10.22 -8.25
C PRO A 52 4.40 8.70 -8.17
N GLY A 53 4.54 8.15 -6.97
CA GLY A 53 4.66 6.71 -6.75
C GLY A 53 3.42 5.91 -7.16
N VAL A 54 2.22 6.54 -7.24
CA VAL A 54 0.99 5.85 -7.60
C VAL A 54 0.99 5.42 -9.07
N PRO A 55 1.15 6.33 -10.06
CA PRO A 55 1.27 5.91 -11.46
C PRO A 55 2.48 4.99 -11.70
N CYS A 56 3.60 5.18 -10.99
CA CYS A 56 4.73 4.25 -11.06
C CYS A 56 4.33 2.82 -10.66
N SER A 57 3.58 2.66 -9.55
CA SER A 57 3.11 1.34 -9.08
C SER A 57 2.24 0.63 -10.11
N ILE A 58 1.33 1.36 -10.75
CA ILE A 58 0.45 0.85 -11.81
C ILE A 58 1.28 0.39 -13.02
N ILE A 59 2.18 1.24 -13.50
CA ILE A 59 3.01 0.96 -14.69
C ILE A 59 3.96 -0.21 -14.45
N HIS A 60 4.61 -0.27 -13.27
CA HIS A 60 5.47 -1.39 -12.91
C HIS A 60 4.69 -2.71 -12.78
N ALA A 61 3.42 -2.66 -12.38
CA ALA A 61 2.51 -3.80 -12.38
C ALA A 61 1.94 -4.11 -13.79
N ARG A 62 2.44 -3.46 -14.85
CA ARG A 62 2.02 -3.58 -16.26
C ARG A 62 0.61 -3.04 -16.56
N GLY A 63 0.04 -2.24 -15.67
CA GLY A 63 -1.19 -1.50 -15.90
C GLY A 63 -0.98 -0.23 -16.74
N ARG A 64 -2.09 0.35 -17.20
CA ARG A 64 -2.12 1.64 -17.90
C ARG A 64 -2.79 2.68 -17.03
N VAL A 65 -2.18 3.85 -16.95
CA VAL A 65 -2.68 4.97 -16.16
C VAL A 65 -3.62 5.84 -17.01
N ASN A 66 -4.80 6.11 -16.48
CA ASN A 66 -5.77 7.06 -17.03
C ASN A 66 -6.03 8.13 -15.96
N PHE A 67 -5.54 9.35 -16.19
CA PHE A 67 -5.75 10.45 -15.25
C PHE A 67 -7.16 11.04 -15.38
N THR A 68 -7.73 11.41 -14.24
CA THR A 68 -9.05 12.06 -14.13
C THR A 68 -8.94 13.39 -13.40
N ASP A 69 -9.95 14.24 -13.58
CA ASP A 69 -10.10 15.51 -12.86
C ASP A 69 -10.73 15.33 -11.47
N GLN A 70 -10.80 14.08 -10.96
CA GLN A 70 -11.39 13.79 -9.67
C GLN A 70 -10.69 14.56 -8.56
N GLU A 71 -11.47 15.31 -7.81
CA GLU A 71 -11.09 15.87 -6.51
C GLU A 71 -11.25 14.80 -5.44
N TRP A 72 -10.34 14.78 -4.45
CA TRP A 72 -10.35 13.76 -3.40
C TRP A 72 -9.83 14.28 -2.07
N ALA A 73 -10.19 13.57 -0.99
CA ALA A 73 -9.72 13.84 0.37
C ALA A 73 -9.52 12.54 1.13
N GLY A 74 -8.40 12.42 1.82
CA GLY A 74 -8.05 11.26 2.65
C GLY A 74 -7.76 9.99 1.87
N THR A 75 -8.69 9.54 1.01
CA THR A 75 -8.56 8.31 0.22
C THR A 75 -9.16 8.47 -1.18
N TYR A 76 -8.71 7.66 -2.12
CA TYR A 76 -9.37 7.45 -3.41
C TYR A 76 -9.08 6.04 -3.93
N GLU A 77 -9.91 5.55 -4.83
CA GLU A 77 -9.76 4.24 -5.45
C GLU A 77 -8.92 4.33 -6.73
N LEU A 78 -8.05 3.36 -6.93
CA LEU A 78 -7.46 3.03 -8.23
C LEU A 78 -8.53 2.25 -9.02
N ALA A 79 -9.46 2.99 -9.63
CA ALA A 79 -10.66 2.42 -10.22
C ALA A 79 -10.38 1.65 -11.53
N PRO A 80 -11.14 0.56 -11.80
CA PRO A 80 -12.21 -0.03 -11.00
C PRO A 80 -11.76 -1.23 -10.12
N TRP A 81 -10.51 -1.24 -9.63
CA TRP A 81 -9.83 -2.45 -9.15
C TRP A 81 -10.04 -2.75 -7.65
N GLY A 82 -10.78 -1.91 -6.92
CA GLY A 82 -10.96 -2.08 -5.47
C GLY A 82 -9.64 -1.92 -4.70
N ILE A 83 -8.70 -1.14 -5.22
CA ILE A 83 -7.46 -0.76 -4.56
C ILE A 83 -7.59 0.69 -4.12
N VAL A 84 -7.41 0.97 -2.84
CA VAL A 84 -7.60 2.29 -2.28
C VAL A 84 -6.26 2.86 -1.81
N ASP A 85 -5.87 4.02 -2.33
CA ASP A 85 -4.78 4.81 -1.75
C ASP A 85 -5.32 5.53 -0.50
N GLY A 86 -4.86 5.09 0.67
CA GLY A 86 -5.19 5.64 1.98
C GLY A 86 -4.02 6.42 2.61
N ALA A 87 -3.07 6.91 1.82
CA ALA A 87 -1.86 7.55 2.33
C ALA A 87 -2.10 8.84 3.13
N LEU A 88 -3.27 9.47 3.01
CA LEU A 88 -3.63 10.70 3.73
C LEU A 88 -4.65 10.48 4.87
N ARG A 89 -5.04 9.23 5.12
CA ARG A 89 -6.02 8.85 6.16
C ARG A 89 -5.45 7.75 7.05
N PHE A 90 -5.60 7.91 8.36
CA PHE A 90 -5.37 6.84 9.33
C PHE A 90 -6.29 7.05 10.53
N ARG A 91 -7.38 6.31 10.59
CA ARG A 91 -8.39 6.42 11.67
C ARG A 91 -9.09 5.10 11.90
N ARG A 92 -9.83 5.05 13.02
CA ARG A 92 -10.65 3.89 13.40
C ARG A 92 -11.72 3.63 12.34
N ASP A 93 -11.98 2.34 12.09
CA ASP A 93 -13.05 1.84 11.21
C ASP A 93 -13.05 2.47 9.80
N MET A 94 -11.84 2.73 9.25
CA MET A 94 -11.69 3.36 7.94
C MET A 94 -11.76 2.37 6.77
N TYR A 95 -11.68 1.08 7.04
CA TYR A 95 -11.68 0.05 6.01
C TYR A 95 -13.09 -0.23 5.50
N HIS A 96 -13.27 -0.28 4.19
CA HIS A 96 -14.55 -0.49 3.52
C HIS A 96 -14.51 -1.56 2.41
N GLY A 97 -13.59 -2.52 2.52
CA GLY A 97 -13.42 -3.59 1.53
C GLY A 97 -12.29 -3.32 0.53
N GLY A 98 -11.94 -4.33 -0.25
CA GLY A 98 -10.85 -4.29 -1.21
C GLY A 98 -9.46 -4.33 -0.57
N PHE A 99 -8.51 -3.59 -1.16
CA PHE A 99 -7.15 -3.44 -0.65
C PHE A 99 -6.89 -1.98 -0.30
N HIS A 100 -6.89 -1.63 1.00
CA HIS A 100 -6.53 -0.28 1.44
C HIS A 100 -5.03 -0.21 1.72
N CYS A 101 -4.34 0.68 1.02
CA CYS A 101 -2.91 0.89 1.10
C CYS A 101 -2.58 2.11 1.97
N LEU A 102 -1.95 1.87 3.12
CA LEU A 102 -1.60 2.90 4.10
C LEU A 102 -0.14 3.33 3.98
N SER A 103 0.13 4.58 4.36
CA SER A 103 1.47 5.15 4.43
C SER A 103 1.86 5.50 5.85
N PHE A 104 3.06 5.08 6.26
CA PHE A 104 3.70 5.43 7.52
C PHE A 104 4.97 6.26 7.31
N HIS A 105 5.06 6.96 6.17
CA HIS A 105 6.13 7.90 5.91
C HIS A 105 6.19 8.98 6.99
N ILE A 106 7.38 9.60 7.22
CA ILE A 106 7.61 10.59 8.27
C ILE A 106 6.62 11.78 8.25
N LYS A 107 6.02 12.10 7.10
CA LYS A 107 5.04 13.19 6.92
C LYS A 107 3.58 12.72 7.07
N LYS A 108 3.33 11.49 7.51
CA LYS A 108 1.97 10.93 7.60
C LYS A 108 1.46 10.89 9.04
N LEU A 109 0.19 10.52 9.21
CA LEU A 109 -0.51 10.54 10.51
C LEU A 109 0.12 9.59 11.55
N LEU A 110 0.72 8.48 11.10
CA LEU A 110 1.58 7.61 11.91
C LEU A 110 3.02 7.71 11.38
N PRO A 111 3.84 8.67 11.86
CA PRO A 111 5.10 9.05 11.23
C PRO A 111 6.27 8.13 11.64
N MET A 112 6.31 6.92 11.12
CA MET A 112 7.35 5.94 11.43
C MET A 112 8.70 6.22 10.76
N GLY A 113 8.73 7.12 9.76
CA GLY A 113 9.89 7.35 8.90
C GLY A 113 9.67 6.72 7.52
N ARG A 114 9.63 5.41 7.45
CA ARG A 114 9.28 4.61 6.27
C ARG A 114 8.37 3.45 6.70
N GLY A 115 7.43 3.06 5.87
CA GLY A 115 6.52 1.95 6.11
C GLY A 115 5.22 2.11 5.33
N GLY A 116 4.54 1.01 5.15
CA GLY A 116 3.19 0.93 4.57
C GLY A 116 2.48 -0.32 5.03
N MET A 117 1.21 -0.44 4.66
CA MET A 117 0.40 -1.60 5.01
C MET A 117 -0.72 -1.81 4.02
N ILE A 118 -1.07 -3.05 3.72
CA ILE A 118 -2.24 -3.43 2.94
C ILE A 118 -3.28 -3.97 3.91
N LEU A 119 -4.46 -3.37 3.96
CA LEU A 119 -5.61 -3.89 4.69
C LEU A 119 -6.48 -4.70 3.74
N THR A 120 -6.99 -5.84 4.20
CA THR A 120 -7.89 -6.70 3.41
C THR A 120 -8.70 -7.64 4.30
N ASP A 121 -9.86 -8.08 3.80
CA ASP A 121 -10.64 -9.19 4.38
C ASP A 121 -10.42 -10.51 3.63
N ASP A 122 -9.69 -10.46 2.50
CA ASP A 122 -9.39 -11.61 1.65
C ASP A 122 -8.17 -12.36 2.21
N GLU A 123 -8.43 -13.55 2.77
CA GLU A 123 -7.40 -14.40 3.35
C GLU A 123 -6.40 -14.94 2.31
N THR A 124 -6.89 -15.28 1.12
CA THR A 124 -6.03 -15.74 0.01
C THR A 124 -5.08 -14.62 -0.44
N ALA A 125 -5.59 -13.39 -0.56
CA ALA A 125 -4.77 -12.24 -0.87
C ALA A 125 -3.74 -11.94 0.23
N ARG A 126 -4.13 -12.02 1.52
CA ARG A 126 -3.22 -11.87 2.66
C ARG A 126 -2.03 -12.82 2.54
N ASP A 127 -2.28 -14.10 2.30
CA ASP A 127 -1.24 -15.13 2.22
C ASP A 127 -0.32 -14.87 1.02
N TRP A 128 -0.90 -14.52 -0.13
CA TRP A 128 -0.13 -14.13 -1.29
C TRP A 128 0.76 -12.90 -1.01
N PHE A 129 0.23 -11.84 -0.38
CA PHE A 129 1.01 -10.64 -0.05
C PHE A 129 2.15 -10.93 0.93
N ARG A 130 1.94 -11.85 1.88
CA ARG A 130 2.98 -12.26 2.83
C ARG A 130 4.17 -12.92 2.15
N LEU A 131 3.95 -13.77 1.16
CA LEU A 131 5.00 -14.34 0.34
C LEU A 131 5.59 -13.30 -0.61
N ALA A 132 4.73 -12.56 -1.33
CA ALA A 132 5.14 -11.60 -2.35
C ALA A 132 6.09 -10.51 -1.81
N ARG A 133 5.83 -9.99 -0.59
CA ARG A 133 6.67 -8.97 0.04
C ARG A 133 8.06 -9.46 0.45
N PHE A 134 8.27 -10.76 0.53
CA PHE A 134 9.48 -11.40 1.09
C PHE A 134 10.11 -12.39 0.11
N ASP A 135 10.38 -11.92 -1.11
CA ASP A 135 11.03 -12.70 -2.19
C ASP A 135 10.29 -13.98 -2.62
N GLY A 136 9.01 -14.10 -2.30
CA GLY A 136 8.21 -15.32 -2.55
C GLY A 136 8.48 -16.46 -1.56
N ARG A 137 9.13 -16.14 -0.42
CA ARG A 137 9.57 -17.13 0.57
C ARG A 137 8.48 -17.48 1.58
N HIS A 138 8.46 -18.75 1.98
CA HIS A 138 7.70 -19.21 3.12
C HIS A 138 8.45 -18.94 4.45
N PRO A 139 7.77 -18.93 5.61
CA PRO A 139 8.38 -18.71 6.92
C PRO A 139 9.12 -19.95 7.46
N VAL A 140 9.95 -20.55 6.61
CA VAL A 140 10.76 -21.74 6.90
C VAL A 140 12.25 -21.43 6.65
N THR A 141 13.15 -22.35 6.98
CA THR A 141 14.57 -22.17 6.66
C THR A 141 14.78 -22.24 5.14
N LEU A 142 15.75 -21.50 4.59
CA LEU A 142 15.96 -21.41 3.15
C LEU A 142 16.12 -22.77 2.45
N LYS A 143 16.78 -23.72 3.12
CA LYS A 143 17.02 -25.07 2.58
C LYS A 143 15.74 -25.93 2.50
N ASP A 144 14.73 -25.57 3.29
CA ASP A 144 13.47 -26.30 3.41
C ASP A 144 12.31 -25.61 2.66
N ASP A 145 12.61 -24.47 2.00
CA ASP A 145 11.64 -23.70 1.22
C ASP A 145 11.50 -24.28 -0.20
N ASN A 146 10.28 -24.37 -0.69
CA ASN A 146 9.96 -24.88 -2.02
C ASN A 146 9.75 -23.80 -3.09
N PHE A 147 9.84 -22.52 -2.72
CA PHE A 147 9.77 -21.35 -3.62
C PHE A 147 8.67 -21.44 -4.68
N THR A 148 7.42 -21.34 -4.27
CA THR A 148 6.25 -21.52 -5.17
C THR A 148 5.90 -20.31 -6.02
N MET A 149 6.50 -19.13 -5.75
CA MET A 149 6.25 -17.91 -6.49
C MET A 149 7.45 -16.98 -6.51
N LEU A 150 7.48 -16.07 -7.49
CA LEU A 150 8.40 -14.93 -7.48
C LEU A 150 7.82 -13.80 -6.61
N GLY A 151 8.67 -13.21 -5.78
CA GLY A 151 8.30 -12.10 -4.93
C GLY A 151 9.23 -10.91 -5.08
N TRP A 152 9.11 -9.98 -4.14
CA TRP A 152 9.88 -8.74 -4.06
C TRP A 152 10.42 -8.56 -2.65
N ASN A 153 11.57 -7.91 -2.52
CA ASN A 153 12.15 -7.57 -1.20
C ASN A 153 11.61 -6.21 -0.75
N VAL A 154 10.38 -6.20 -0.25
CA VAL A 154 9.65 -4.99 0.16
C VAL A 154 8.95 -5.14 1.51
N TYR A 155 9.45 -6.01 2.39
CA TYR A 155 8.90 -6.24 3.71
C TYR A 155 9.23 -5.12 4.70
N MET A 156 8.44 -4.98 5.74
CA MET A 156 8.73 -4.12 6.88
C MET A 156 9.70 -4.82 7.83
N THR A 157 10.73 -4.10 8.30
CA THR A 157 11.69 -4.65 9.25
C THR A 157 11.15 -4.65 10.69
N PRO A 158 11.64 -5.55 11.57
CA PRO A 158 11.20 -5.62 12.96
C PRO A 158 11.36 -4.32 13.77
N ASP A 159 12.42 -3.56 13.54
CA ASP A 159 12.66 -2.25 14.17
C ASP A 159 11.64 -1.19 13.73
N GLN A 160 11.28 -1.18 12.44
CA GLN A 160 10.20 -0.33 11.92
C GLN A 160 8.86 -0.67 12.59
N ALA A 161 8.51 -1.95 12.67
CA ALA A 161 7.28 -2.39 13.30
C ALA A 161 7.24 -2.05 14.81
N ALA A 162 8.33 -2.26 15.53
CA ALA A 162 8.44 -1.91 16.95
C ALA A 162 8.20 -0.40 17.16
N ARG A 163 8.85 0.45 16.34
CA ARG A 163 8.59 1.90 16.32
C ARG A 163 7.12 2.20 16.00
N GLY A 164 6.55 1.48 15.03
CA GLY A 164 5.14 1.62 14.64
C GLY A 164 4.19 1.38 15.80
N ILE A 165 4.40 0.31 16.56
CA ILE A 165 3.61 -0.02 17.75
C ILE A 165 3.69 1.11 18.79
N GLN A 166 4.90 1.60 19.09
CA GLN A 166 5.07 2.69 20.07
C GLN A 166 4.32 3.97 19.65
N LEU A 167 4.45 4.38 18.39
CA LEU A 167 3.77 5.56 17.88
C LEU A 167 2.25 5.35 17.80
N PHE A 168 1.81 4.15 17.44
CA PHE A 168 0.38 3.79 17.39
C PHE A 168 -0.27 3.94 18.78
N GLU A 169 0.38 3.46 19.84
CA GLU A 169 -0.14 3.63 21.22
C GLU A 169 -0.36 5.10 21.60
N LEU A 170 0.45 6.02 21.06
CA LEU A 170 0.32 7.46 21.32
C LEU A 170 -0.87 8.11 20.58
N ILE A 171 -1.32 7.52 19.47
CA ILE A 171 -2.34 8.15 18.60
C ILE A 171 -3.66 7.39 18.52
N LYS A 172 -3.73 6.10 18.86
CA LYS A 172 -4.91 5.24 18.69
C LYS A 172 -6.22 5.77 19.31
N ASN A 173 -6.13 6.63 20.32
CA ASN A 173 -7.27 7.25 20.99
C ASN A 173 -7.53 8.71 20.56
N LYS A 174 -6.77 9.22 19.58
CA LYS A 174 -6.95 10.57 19.05
C LYS A 174 -7.85 10.54 17.83
N LEU A 175 -8.70 11.54 17.70
CA LEU A 175 -9.41 11.81 16.46
C LEU A 175 -8.44 12.52 15.50
N LEU A 176 -7.98 11.80 14.47
CA LEU A 176 -7.08 12.34 13.47
C LEU A 176 -7.89 12.77 12.24
N ALA A 177 -7.75 14.03 11.85
CA ALA A 177 -8.26 14.52 10.56
C ALA A 177 -7.42 13.97 9.41
N ASP A 178 -8.02 13.84 8.23
CA ASP A 178 -7.28 13.53 7.01
C ASP A 178 -6.27 14.63 6.73
N LEU A 179 -5.12 14.26 6.15
CA LEU A 179 -4.15 15.26 5.68
C LEU A 179 -4.69 15.95 4.42
N SER A 180 -4.48 17.26 4.31
CA SER A 180 -4.90 18.04 3.15
C SER A 180 -4.13 17.65 1.89
N VAL A 181 -4.83 17.50 0.78
CA VAL A 181 -4.25 17.26 -0.56
C VAL A 181 -3.50 18.48 -1.03
N GLU A 182 -4.03 19.68 -0.77
CA GLU A 182 -3.42 20.96 -1.12
C GLU A 182 -2.06 21.15 -0.44
N GLU A 183 -1.99 20.81 0.86
CA GLU A 183 -0.75 20.90 1.64
C GLU A 183 0.33 19.91 1.18
N GLN A 184 -0.05 18.81 0.50
CA GLN A 184 0.92 17.90 -0.10
C GLN A 184 1.59 18.48 -1.34
N GLY A 185 0.99 19.49 -1.99
CA GLY A 185 1.56 20.17 -3.17
C GLY A 185 1.71 19.22 -4.38
N TYR A 186 0.79 18.27 -4.56
CA TYR A 186 0.87 17.33 -5.68
C TYR A 186 0.71 18.03 -7.03
N PRO A 187 1.69 17.90 -7.95
CA PRO A 187 1.58 18.47 -9.29
C PRO A 187 0.51 17.70 -10.11
N ASP A 188 0.05 18.34 -11.19
CA ASP A 188 -0.75 17.66 -12.21
C ASP A 188 0.14 16.68 -12.99
N LEU A 189 0.01 15.40 -12.69
CA LEU A 189 0.85 14.34 -13.26
C LEU A 189 0.49 14.01 -14.71
N SER A 190 -0.69 14.41 -15.20
CA SER A 190 -1.10 14.20 -16.59
C SER A 190 -0.23 14.96 -17.60
N GLN A 191 0.48 15.99 -17.15
CA GLN A 191 1.38 16.80 -17.99
C GLN A 191 2.70 16.07 -18.32
N TYR A 192 3.00 14.94 -17.65
CA TYR A 192 4.28 14.24 -17.82
C TYR A 192 4.12 12.99 -18.68
N ALA A 193 4.64 13.05 -19.92
CA ALA A 193 4.58 11.95 -20.89
C ALA A 193 5.15 10.62 -20.40
N ILE A 194 5.96 10.61 -19.36
CA ILE A 194 6.52 9.38 -18.78
C ILE A 194 5.43 8.43 -18.27
N TYR A 195 4.31 8.96 -17.80
CA TYR A 195 3.18 8.16 -17.28
C TYR A 195 2.22 7.69 -18.37
N SER A 196 2.32 8.23 -19.60
CA SER A 196 1.50 7.83 -20.77
C SER A 196 2.09 6.60 -21.49
N ARG A 197 3.36 6.27 -21.25
CA ARG A 197 4.12 5.25 -22.00
C ARG A 197 3.69 3.80 -21.74
N GLY A 198 2.73 3.57 -20.85
CA GLY A 198 2.15 2.23 -20.62
C GLY A 198 1.29 1.70 -21.79
N SER A 199 0.90 2.57 -22.75
CA SER A 199 0.01 2.21 -23.87
C SER A 199 0.74 1.59 -25.07
N ASP A 200 2.08 1.72 -25.20
CA ASP A 200 2.80 1.48 -26.46
C ASP A 200 3.62 0.19 -26.55
N ARG A 201 3.47 -0.77 -25.62
CA ARG A 201 4.24 -2.03 -25.65
C ARG A 201 3.49 -3.20 -26.32
N ARG A 202 2.83 -2.97 -27.47
CA ARG A 202 2.36 -4.05 -28.35
C ARG A 202 3.26 -4.30 -29.58
N SER A 203 4.44 -3.69 -29.64
CA SER A 203 5.36 -3.90 -30.76
C SER A 203 6.82 -3.90 -30.29
N ARG A 204 7.25 -5.00 -29.69
CA ARG A 204 8.64 -5.52 -29.81
C ARG A 204 8.66 -6.96 -29.35
#